data_b877d904142e851011316234a9b54bfb
#
_entry.id   b877d904142e851011316234a9b54bfb
#
_cell.length_a   1.000
_cell.length_b   1.000
_cell.length_c   1.000
_cell.angle_alpha   90.00
_cell.angle_beta   90.00
_cell.angle_gamma   90.00
#
_symmetry.space_group_name_H-M   'P 1'
#
loop_
_entity.id
_entity.type
_entity.pdbx_description
1 polymer ?
#
loop_
_entity_poly.entity_id
_entity_poly.type
_entity_poly.pdbx_seq_one_letter_code
_entity_poly.pdbx_strand_id
1 'polypeptide(L)' 'MVKADLVEIIAREARITKVSAESAVNAIIGALKNALAQGDRIELRGFGVFEV' A
#
# COMPACT_ATOMS: atom_id res chain seq x y z
N MET A 1 3.06 -8.08 -11.05
CA MET A 1 2.87 -8.18 -9.59
C MET A 1 1.41 -8.01 -9.26
N VAL A 2 0.89 -8.91 -8.45
CA VAL A 2 -0.48 -8.80 -7.94
C VAL A 2 -0.42 -8.59 -6.43
N LYS A 3 -1.58 -8.29 -5.82
CA LYS A 3 -1.67 -8.03 -4.38
C LYS A 3 -1.06 -9.13 -3.53
N ALA A 4 -1.26 -10.39 -3.90
CA ALA A 4 -0.71 -11.52 -3.15
C ALA A 4 0.81 -11.49 -3.09
N ASP A 5 1.45 -11.07 -4.18
CA ASP A 5 2.91 -10.94 -4.23
C ASP A 5 3.38 -9.85 -3.27
N LEU A 6 2.66 -8.74 -3.24
CA LEU A 6 2.97 -7.63 -2.34
C LEU A 6 2.85 -8.05 -0.88
N VAL A 7 1.80 -8.80 -0.55
CA VAL A 7 1.60 -9.32 0.82
C VAL A 7 2.78 -10.21 1.22
N GLU A 8 3.23 -11.10 0.34
CA GLU A 8 4.36 -11.97 0.63
C GLU A 8 5.64 -11.19 0.87
N ILE A 9 5.90 -10.20 0.03
CA ILE A 9 7.10 -9.37 0.16
C ILE A 9 7.10 -8.63 1.49
N ILE A 10 5.97 -8.02 1.84
CA ILE A 10 5.86 -7.26 3.08
C ILE A 10 5.98 -8.17 4.29
N ALA A 11 5.35 -9.34 4.26
CA ALA A 11 5.45 -10.30 5.36
C ALA A 11 6.91 -10.69 5.60
N ARG A 12 7.64 -10.95 4.54
CA ARG A 12 9.04 -11.34 4.62
C ARG A 12 9.93 -10.20 5.08
N GLU A 13 9.79 -9.03 4.47
CA GLU A 13 10.66 -7.89 4.76
C GLU A 13 10.41 -7.32 6.16
N ALA A 14 9.16 -7.26 6.58
CA ALA A 14 8.81 -6.74 7.89
C ALA A 14 8.84 -7.81 8.98
N ARG A 15 9.04 -9.08 8.60
CA ARG A 15 9.05 -10.22 9.54
C ARG A 15 7.76 -10.30 10.34
N ILE A 16 6.64 -10.20 9.65
CA ILE A 16 5.31 -10.31 10.24
C ILE A 16 4.55 -11.44 9.55
N THR A 17 3.43 -11.83 10.13
CA THR A 17 2.61 -12.89 9.56
C THR A 17 1.96 -12.42 8.25
N LYS A 18 1.55 -13.38 7.41
CA LYS A 18 0.83 -13.03 6.18
C LYS A 18 -0.49 -12.33 6.50
N VAL A 19 -1.16 -12.73 7.58
CA VAL A 19 -2.42 -12.08 7.99
C VAL A 19 -2.18 -10.61 8.34
N SER A 20 -1.14 -10.33 9.12
CA SER A 20 -0.79 -8.96 9.46
C SER A 20 -0.37 -8.16 8.23
N ALA A 21 0.40 -8.78 7.34
CA ALA A 21 0.83 -8.13 6.10
C ALA A 21 -0.35 -7.81 5.20
N GLU A 22 -1.32 -8.72 5.09
CA GLU A 22 -2.52 -8.49 4.29
C GLU A 22 -3.34 -7.34 4.84
N SER A 23 -3.52 -7.28 6.15
CA SER A 23 -4.20 -6.17 6.82
C SER A 23 -3.52 -4.84 6.50
N ALA A 24 -2.19 -4.81 6.59
CA ALA A 24 -1.43 -3.61 6.30
C ALA A 24 -1.58 -3.17 4.84
N VAL A 25 -1.48 -4.12 3.91
CA VAL A 25 -1.63 -3.85 2.48
C VAL A 25 -3.04 -3.31 2.19
N ASN A 26 -4.06 -3.94 2.76
CA ASN A 26 -5.43 -3.50 2.56
C ASN A 26 -5.65 -2.07 3.07
N ALA A 27 -5.09 -1.75 4.23
CA ALA A 27 -5.21 -0.42 4.81
C ALA A 27 -4.54 0.63 3.93
N ILE A 28 -3.35 0.33 3.43
CA ILE A 28 -2.62 1.24 2.56
C ILE A 28 -3.37 1.45 1.24
N ILE A 29 -3.79 0.37 0.60
CA ILE A 29 -4.51 0.46 -0.67
C ILE A 29 -5.82 1.22 -0.49
N GLY A 30 -6.54 0.96 0.61
CA GLY A 30 -7.78 1.67 0.90
C GLY A 30 -7.57 3.17 1.06
N ALA A 31 -6.52 3.55 1.79
CA ALA A 31 -6.19 4.96 1.98
C ALA A 31 -5.83 5.64 0.65
N LEU A 32 -5.02 4.97 -0.19
CA LEU A 32 -4.64 5.51 -1.49
C LEU A 32 -5.85 5.66 -2.42
N LYS A 33 -6.73 4.65 -2.45
CA LYS A 33 -7.96 4.71 -3.24
C LYS A 33 -8.83 5.89 -2.84
N ASN A 34 -9.04 6.07 -1.54
CA ASN A 34 -9.85 7.16 -1.04
C ASN A 34 -9.26 8.52 -1.39
N ALA A 35 -7.96 8.68 -1.21
CA ALA A 35 -7.28 9.93 -1.54
C ALA A 35 -7.44 10.27 -3.03
N LEU A 36 -7.17 9.30 -3.91
CA LEU A 36 -7.29 9.53 -5.35
C LEU A 36 -8.74 9.77 -5.77
N ALA A 37 -9.70 9.09 -5.15
CA ALA A 37 -11.12 9.28 -5.45
C ALA A 37 -11.60 10.68 -5.09
N GLN A 38 -10.98 11.30 -4.10
CA GLN A 38 -11.29 12.68 -3.70
C GLN A 38 -10.50 13.72 -4.51
N GLY A 39 -9.70 13.26 -5.45
CA GLY A 39 -8.87 14.15 -6.26
C GLY A 39 -7.62 14.63 -5.55
N ASP A 40 -7.29 14.04 -4.41
CA ASP A 40 -6.10 14.41 -3.67
C ASP A 40 -4.83 13.96 -4.39
N ARG A 41 -3.80 14.75 -4.20
CA ARG A 41 -2.47 14.42 -4.65
C ARG A 41 -1.77 13.64 -3.56
N ILE A 42 -1.11 12.55 -3.96
CA ILE A 42 -0.36 11.74 -3.01
C ILE A 42 1.13 11.97 -3.23
N GLU A 43 1.80 12.45 -2.21
CA GLU A 43 3.23 12.69 -2.25
C GLU A 43 3.93 11.81 -1.22
N LEU A 44 4.81 10.94 -1.69
CA LEU A 44 5.60 10.06 -0.83
C LEU A 44 7.05 10.52 -0.91
N ARG A 45 7.51 11.20 0.11
CA ARG A 45 8.86 11.73 0.13
C ARG A 45 9.88 10.62 -0.04
N GLY A 46 10.79 10.81 -0.99
CA GLY A 46 11.77 9.80 -1.35
C GLY A 46 11.31 8.83 -2.44
N PHE A 47 10.01 8.84 -2.79
CA PHE A 47 9.46 7.95 -3.82
C PHE A 47 8.89 8.70 -5.01
N GLY A 48 8.24 9.82 -4.79
CA GLY A 48 7.62 10.57 -5.87
C GLY A 48 6.24 11.11 -5.52
N VAL A 49 5.51 11.50 -6.55
CA VAL A 49 4.19 12.09 -6.43
C VAL A 49 3.21 11.27 -7.28
N PHE A 50 2.04 10.97 -6.70
CA PHE A 50 0.97 10.25 -7.37
C PHE A 50 -0.29 11.10 -7.38
N GLU A 51 -0.85 11.34 -8.56
CA GLU A 51 -2.04 12.18 -8.70
C GLU A 51 -2.89 11.73 -9.87
N VAL A 52 -4.16 12.07 -9.80
CA VAL A 52 -5.09 11.78 -10.90
C VAL A 52 -5.08 12.90 -11.94
#